data_fa8ec02115bf968d5031d9d5340179ce
#
_entry.id   fa8ec02115bf968d5031d9d5340179ce
#
_cell.length_a   1.000
_cell.length_b   1.000
_cell.length_c   1.000
_cell.angle_alpha   90.00
_cell.angle_beta   90.00
_cell.angle_gamma   90.00
#
_symmetry.space_group_name_H-M   'P 1'
#
loop_
_entity.id
_entity.type
_entity.pdbx_description
1 polymer ?
#
loop_
_entity_poly.entity_id
_entity_poly.type
_entity_poly.pdbx_seq_one_letter_code
_entity_poly.pdbx_strand_id
1 'polypeptide(L)'
;MHSVYLGTLNHNWGVYISWIDTLISQVDFDYFFTKVNGEVPNRLHFEDLQQLNKGIDVLSQMAQALTLNIEVLTLLSQEAARRASIEGGTEKGRYEVFQQDTRTSITEQSFFKRRVGLLQAFADRRSVQVSYSPVFISIRFLFPSGKMC
;
A
#
# COMPACT_ATOMS: atom_id res chain seq x y z
N MET A 1 -9.31 2.02 26.72
CA MET A 1 -10.04 2.53 25.53
C MET A 1 -9.11 2.82 24.34
N HIS A 2 -7.93 3.44 24.51
CA HIS A 2 -6.99 3.74 23.42
C HIS A 2 -6.44 2.49 22.72
N SER A 3 -6.11 1.43 23.46
CA SER A 3 -5.58 0.17 22.93
C SER A 3 -6.54 -0.50 21.93
N VAL A 4 -7.85 -0.49 22.20
CA VAL A 4 -8.88 -1.05 21.31
C VAL A 4 -8.94 -0.25 20.00
N TYR A 5 -8.87 1.06 20.06
CA TYR A 5 -8.88 1.92 18.87
C TYR A 5 -7.65 1.67 17.96
N LEU A 6 -6.46 1.63 18.56
CA LEU A 6 -5.22 1.34 17.83
C LEU A 6 -5.23 -0.07 17.20
N GLY A 7 -5.75 -1.06 17.93
CA GLY A 7 -5.92 -2.42 17.41
C GLY A 7 -6.86 -2.49 16.21
N THR A 8 -7.99 -1.79 16.27
CA THR A 8 -8.96 -1.71 15.15
C THR A 8 -8.35 -1.03 13.92
N LEU A 9 -7.62 0.06 14.12
CA LEU A 9 -6.93 0.78 13.05
C LEU A 9 -5.93 -0.15 12.33
N ASN A 10 -5.11 -0.87 13.06
CA ASN A 10 -4.12 -1.79 12.52
C ASN A 10 -4.77 -2.97 11.79
N HIS A 11 -5.86 -3.52 12.34
CA HIS A 11 -6.63 -4.58 11.67
C HIS A 11 -7.15 -4.13 10.30
N ASN A 12 -7.73 -2.94 10.21
CA ASN A 12 -8.24 -2.38 8.96
C ASN A 12 -7.14 -2.23 7.89
N TRP A 13 -5.94 -1.80 8.27
CA TRP A 13 -4.80 -1.75 7.36
C TRP A 13 -4.43 -3.12 6.80
N GLY A 14 -4.41 -4.16 7.65
CA GLY A 14 -4.13 -5.52 7.23
C GLY A 14 -5.10 -6.05 6.19
N VAL A 15 -6.41 -5.84 6.41
CA VAL A 15 -7.48 -6.23 5.49
C VAL A 15 -7.34 -5.51 4.15
N TYR A 16 -7.11 -4.20 4.18
CA TYR A 16 -7.04 -3.37 2.98
C TYR A 16 -5.82 -3.73 2.10
N ILE A 17 -4.66 -3.95 2.73
CA ILE A 17 -3.44 -4.37 2.03
C ILE A 17 -3.63 -5.75 1.39
N SER A 18 -4.28 -6.69 2.09
CA SER A 18 -4.55 -8.03 1.55
C SER A 18 -5.50 -7.99 0.36
N TRP A 19 -6.47 -7.10 0.36
CA TRP A 19 -7.37 -6.90 -0.78
C TRP A 19 -6.61 -6.38 -2.01
N ILE A 20 -5.74 -5.37 -1.86
CA ILE A 20 -4.93 -4.84 -2.97
C ILE A 20 -3.94 -5.89 -3.48
N ASP A 21 -3.31 -6.65 -2.59
CA ASP A 21 -2.42 -7.76 -2.94
C ASP A 21 -3.13 -8.78 -3.84
N THR A 22 -4.38 -9.12 -3.50
CA THR A 22 -5.22 -10.01 -4.30
C THR A 22 -5.50 -9.42 -5.69
N LEU A 23 -5.84 -8.13 -5.79
CA LEU A 23 -6.10 -7.47 -7.08
C LEU A 23 -4.86 -7.48 -7.98
N ILE A 24 -3.70 -7.15 -7.44
CA ILE A 24 -2.44 -7.15 -8.21
C ILE A 24 -2.07 -8.57 -8.65
N SER A 25 -2.28 -9.56 -7.79
CA SER A 25 -1.99 -10.98 -8.08
C SER A 25 -2.91 -11.55 -9.16
N GLN A 26 -4.16 -11.12 -9.24
CA GLN A 26 -5.09 -11.52 -10.31
C GLN A 26 -4.59 -11.07 -11.68
N VAL A 27 -4.18 -9.80 -11.81
CA VAL A 27 -3.61 -9.27 -13.05
C VAL A 27 -2.36 -10.05 -13.47
N ASP A 28 -1.54 -10.48 -12.51
CA ASP A 28 -0.33 -11.26 -12.76
C ASP A 28 -0.64 -12.69 -13.25
N PHE A 29 -1.61 -13.34 -12.64
CA PHE A 29 -2.02 -14.70 -12.98
C PHE A 29 -2.54 -14.79 -14.43
N ASP A 30 -3.42 -13.89 -14.80
CA ASP A 30 -4.00 -13.85 -16.15
C ASP A 30 -2.92 -13.61 -17.22
N TYR A 31 -1.95 -12.74 -16.94
CA TYR A 31 -0.82 -12.49 -17.83
C TYR A 31 0.08 -13.73 -18.01
N PHE A 32 0.40 -14.42 -16.91
CA PHE A 32 1.31 -15.56 -16.93
C PHE A 32 0.69 -16.77 -17.63
N PHE A 33 -0.58 -17.07 -17.38
CA PHE A 33 -1.29 -18.19 -17.98
C PHE A 33 -1.43 -18.05 -19.50
N THR A 34 -1.72 -16.85 -19.98
CA THR A 34 -1.83 -16.56 -21.41
C THR A 34 -0.50 -16.75 -22.13
N LYS A 35 0.62 -16.43 -21.47
CA LYS A 35 1.97 -16.59 -22.03
C LYS A 35 2.42 -18.05 -22.09
N VAL A 36 2.06 -18.88 -21.11
CA VAL A 36 2.47 -20.29 -21.01
C VAL A 36 1.73 -21.16 -22.02
N ASN A 37 0.48 -20.88 -22.33
CA ASN A 37 -0.33 -21.67 -23.27
C ASN A 37 -0.08 -21.34 -24.75
N GLY A 38 0.85 -20.45 -25.07
CA GLY A 38 1.20 -20.11 -26.45
C GLY A 38 0.08 -19.34 -27.19
N GLU A 39 -1.02 -19.08 -26.54
CA GLU A 39 -2.00 -18.12 -27.02
C GLU A 39 -1.36 -16.75 -26.96
N VAL A 40 -1.22 -16.10 -28.11
CA VAL A 40 -0.83 -14.69 -28.14
C VAL A 40 -1.76 -13.98 -27.16
N PRO A 41 -1.24 -13.27 -26.13
CA PRO A 41 -2.09 -12.56 -25.18
C PRO A 41 -2.87 -11.51 -25.94
N ASN A 42 -3.99 -11.95 -26.50
CA ASN A 42 -4.78 -11.12 -27.42
C ASN A 42 -5.56 -10.04 -26.68
N ARG A 43 -5.41 -9.96 -25.36
CA ARG A 43 -6.15 -9.01 -24.54
C ARG A 43 -5.51 -8.81 -23.13
N LEU A 44 -4.28 -8.34 -23.07
CA LEU A 44 -3.99 -7.41 -21.99
C LEU A 44 -4.80 -6.17 -22.33
N HIS A 45 -5.99 -6.10 -21.76
CA HIS A 45 -6.90 -5.03 -22.01
C HIS A 45 -6.29 -3.74 -21.46
N PHE A 46 -6.49 -2.65 -22.15
CA PHE A 46 -6.24 -1.31 -21.63
C PHE A 46 -6.83 -1.13 -20.22
N GLU A 47 -7.91 -1.85 -19.92
CA GLU A 47 -8.54 -1.94 -18.61
C GLU A 47 -7.63 -2.52 -17.53
N ASP A 48 -6.83 -3.55 -17.83
CA ASP A 48 -5.90 -4.18 -16.86
C ASP A 48 -4.78 -3.20 -16.51
N LEU A 49 -4.26 -2.47 -17.49
CA LEU A 49 -3.27 -1.42 -17.26
C LEU A 49 -3.86 -0.26 -16.45
N GLN A 50 -5.11 0.13 -16.72
CA GLN A 50 -5.79 1.14 -15.91
C GLN A 50 -6.02 0.68 -14.46
N GLN A 51 -6.41 -0.58 -14.26
CA GLN A 51 -6.58 -1.14 -12.92
C GLN A 51 -5.25 -1.20 -12.17
N LEU A 52 -4.17 -1.61 -12.84
CA LEU A 52 -2.84 -1.64 -12.27
C LEU A 52 -2.37 -0.24 -11.85
N ASN A 53 -2.54 0.76 -12.71
CA ASN A 53 -2.18 2.16 -12.40
C ASN A 53 -3.01 2.72 -11.24
N LYS A 54 -4.32 2.42 -11.19
CA LYS A 54 -5.14 2.78 -10.02
C LYS A 54 -4.64 2.11 -8.73
N GLY A 55 -4.22 0.84 -8.82
CA GLY A 55 -3.61 0.13 -7.70
C GLY A 55 -2.34 0.81 -7.20
N ILE A 56 -1.47 1.25 -8.10
CA ILE A 56 -0.23 2.00 -7.79
C ILE A 56 -0.57 3.31 -7.07
N ASP A 57 -1.54 4.07 -7.58
CA ASP A 57 -1.98 5.32 -6.95
C ASP A 57 -2.52 5.10 -5.53
N VAL A 58 -3.34 4.07 -5.34
CA VAL A 58 -3.86 3.70 -4.02
C VAL A 58 -2.74 3.30 -3.07
N LEU A 59 -1.77 2.49 -3.53
CA LEU A 59 -0.61 2.10 -2.72
C LEU A 59 0.24 3.31 -2.32
N SER A 60 0.40 4.30 -3.21
CA SER A 60 1.10 5.55 -2.91
C SER A 60 0.39 6.35 -1.82
N GLN A 61 -0.94 6.48 -1.90
CA GLN A 61 -1.74 7.14 -0.87
C GLN A 61 -1.67 6.41 0.48
N MET A 62 -1.70 5.07 0.45
CA MET A 62 -1.55 4.25 1.66
C MET A 62 -0.17 4.44 2.30
N ALA A 63 0.90 4.48 1.51
CA ALA A 63 2.25 4.72 2.02
C ALA A 63 2.38 6.09 2.69
N GLN A 64 1.75 7.13 2.13
CA GLN A 64 1.68 8.47 2.75
C GLN A 64 0.89 8.44 4.05
N ALA A 65 -0.30 7.85 4.06
CA ALA A 65 -1.14 7.78 5.26
C ALA A 65 -0.43 7.02 6.40
N LEU A 66 0.22 5.89 6.10
CA LEU A 66 0.99 5.14 7.10
C LEU A 66 2.18 5.95 7.61
N THR A 67 2.83 6.73 6.76
CA THR A 67 3.94 7.61 7.17
C THR A 67 3.46 8.66 8.17
N LEU A 68 2.38 9.37 7.85
CA LEU A 68 1.79 10.38 8.73
C LEU A 68 1.31 9.77 10.06
N ASN A 69 0.67 8.61 10.01
CA ASN A 69 0.25 7.92 11.23
C ASN A 69 1.43 7.55 12.13
N ILE A 70 2.53 7.04 11.57
CA ILE A 70 3.75 6.71 12.31
C ILE A 70 4.34 7.97 12.96
N GLU A 71 4.37 9.09 12.24
CA GLU A 71 4.85 10.37 12.78
C GLU A 71 4.00 10.82 13.95
N VAL A 72 2.67 10.83 13.82
CA VAL A 72 1.74 11.19 14.90
C VAL A 72 1.90 10.26 16.12
N LEU A 73 1.94 8.95 15.91
CA LEU A 73 2.14 7.99 16.98
C LEU A 73 3.50 8.18 17.69
N THR A 74 4.53 8.55 16.94
CA THR A 74 5.86 8.83 17.48
C THR A 74 5.82 10.05 18.40
N LEU A 75 5.15 11.13 17.98
CA LEU A 75 4.96 12.33 18.80
C LEU A 75 4.15 12.02 20.07
N LEU A 76 3.08 11.24 19.94
CA LEU A 76 2.26 10.81 21.08
C LEU A 76 3.06 9.95 22.07
N SER A 77 3.90 9.03 21.56
CA SER A 77 4.79 8.22 22.40
C SER A 77 5.83 9.05 23.14
N GLN A 78 6.39 10.08 22.51
CA GLN A 78 7.34 11.01 23.11
C GLN A 78 6.66 11.85 24.20
N GLU A 79 5.46 12.38 23.94
CA GLU A 79 4.71 13.15 24.93
C GLU A 79 4.29 12.30 26.13
N ALA A 80 3.88 11.05 25.90
CA ALA A 80 3.58 10.10 26.97
C ALA A 80 4.82 9.84 27.87
N ALA A 81 6.00 9.64 27.24
CA ALA A 81 7.24 9.48 27.98
C ALA A 81 7.60 10.71 28.82
N ARG A 82 7.43 11.91 28.24
CA ARG A 82 7.66 13.19 28.94
C ARG A 82 6.73 13.30 30.15
N ARG A 83 5.44 13.00 29.99
CA ARG A 83 4.47 13.06 31.09
C ARG A 83 4.77 12.03 32.17
N ALA A 84 5.10 10.78 31.79
CA ALA A 84 5.49 9.74 32.73
C ALA A 84 6.72 10.13 33.59
N SER A 85 7.61 10.99 33.07
CA SER A 85 8.77 11.48 33.83
C SER A 85 8.45 12.59 34.84
N ILE A 86 7.33 13.28 34.66
CA ILE A 86 6.90 14.41 35.51
C ILE A 86 5.88 13.94 36.54
N GLU A 87 4.98 13.06 36.15
CA GLU A 87 3.88 12.58 36.99
C GLU A 87 4.34 11.44 37.91
N GLY A 88 3.62 11.30 39.03
CA GLY A 88 3.87 10.24 40.02
C GLY A 88 2.70 9.23 40.14
N GLY A 89 2.94 8.13 40.84
CA GLY A 89 1.89 7.18 41.22
C GLY A 89 1.12 6.56 40.04
N THR A 90 -0.20 6.50 40.13
CA THR A 90 -1.10 5.83 39.17
C THR A 90 -1.08 6.49 37.78
N GLU A 91 -0.91 7.81 37.71
CA GLU A 91 -0.88 8.53 36.43
C GLU A 91 0.37 8.19 35.62
N LYS A 92 1.51 8.05 36.25
CA LYS A 92 2.74 7.57 35.61
C LYS A 92 2.51 6.24 34.92
N GLY A 93 1.91 5.27 35.62
CA GLY A 93 1.63 3.94 35.05
C GLY A 93 0.71 3.99 33.83
N ARG A 94 -0.27 4.90 33.81
CA ARG A 94 -1.15 5.10 32.65
C ARG A 94 -0.39 5.62 31.42
N TYR A 95 0.54 6.57 31.62
CA TYR A 95 1.37 7.07 30.52
C TYR A 95 2.36 6.04 30.01
N GLU A 96 2.92 5.20 30.88
CA GLU A 96 3.81 4.11 30.49
C GLU A 96 3.08 3.05 29.63
N VAL A 97 1.86 2.67 30.01
CA VAL A 97 1.02 1.75 29.23
C VAL A 97 0.69 2.37 27.87
N PHE A 98 0.24 3.61 27.83
CA PHE A 98 -0.07 4.31 26.58
C PHE A 98 1.16 4.44 25.68
N GLN A 99 2.35 4.70 26.23
CA GLN A 99 3.60 4.71 25.49
C GLN A 99 3.90 3.34 24.87
N GLN A 100 3.68 2.27 25.62
CA GLN A 100 3.89 0.92 25.11
C GLN A 100 2.92 0.56 23.97
N ASP A 101 1.65 0.90 24.12
CA ASP A 101 0.62 0.69 23.10
C ASP A 101 0.96 1.46 21.81
N THR A 102 1.39 2.71 21.92
CA THR A 102 1.79 3.51 20.75
C THR A 102 3.04 2.94 20.06
N ARG A 103 4.03 2.47 20.81
CA ARG A 103 5.23 1.80 20.25
C ARG A 103 4.86 0.51 19.49
N THR A 104 3.96 -0.29 20.04
CA THR A 104 3.46 -1.49 19.36
C THR A 104 2.79 -1.12 18.04
N SER A 105 1.90 -0.12 18.05
CA SER A 105 1.24 0.40 16.84
C SER A 105 2.23 0.93 15.80
N ILE A 106 3.27 1.66 16.21
CA ILE A 106 4.33 2.14 15.31
C ILE A 106 5.01 0.97 14.62
N THR A 107 5.32 -0.11 15.35
CA THR A 107 5.96 -1.30 14.80
C THR A 107 5.07 -1.98 13.77
N GLU A 108 3.79 -2.17 14.06
CA GLU A 108 2.82 -2.78 13.15
C GLU A 108 2.61 -1.94 11.90
N GLN A 109 2.45 -0.62 12.04
CA GLN A 109 2.29 0.28 10.89
C GLN A 109 3.56 0.38 10.04
N SER A 110 4.73 0.28 10.64
CA SER A 110 6.01 0.19 9.92
C SER A 110 6.11 -1.09 9.09
N PHE A 111 5.61 -2.21 9.61
CA PHE A 111 5.49 -3.46 8.86
C PHE A 111 4.54 -3.30 7.67
N PHE A 112 3.35 -2.71 7.86
CA PHE A 112 2.41 -2.44 6.78
C PHE A 112 2.99 -1.51 5.73
N LYS A 113 3.67 -0.44 6.12
CA LYS A 113 4.36 0.48 5.20
C LYS A 113 5.39 -0.24 4.33
N ARG A 114 6.18 -1.16 4.92
CA ARG A 114 7.13 -1.99 4.17
C ARG A 114 6.41 -2.88 3.15
N ARG A 115 5.32 -3.53 3.55
CA ARG A 115 4.52 -4.39 2.67
C ARG A 115 3.92 -3.61 1.51
N VAL A 116 3.37 -2.43 1.75
CA VAL A 116 2.87 -1.51 0.72
C VAL A 116 3.97 -1.15 -0.26
N GLY A 117 5.17 -0.81 0.21
CA GLY A 117 6.32 -0.49 -0.65
C GLY A 117 6.75 -1.65 -1.55
N LEU A 118 6.71 -2.89 -1.05
CA LEU A 118 6.99 -4.08 -1.85
C LEU A 118 5.93 -4.32 -2.93
N LEU A 119 4.65 -4.16 -2.60
CA LEU A 119 3.54 -4.28 -3.56
C LEU A 119 3.61 -3.20 -4.63
N GLN A 120 3.93 -1.96 -4.25
CA GLN A 120 4.12 -0.86 -5.19
C GLN A 120 5.26 -1.15 -6.17
N ALA A 121 6.43 -1.56 -5.67
CA ALA A 121 7.56 -1.92 -6.53
C ALA A 121 7.28 -3.11 -7.46
N PHE A 122 6.41 -4.03 -7.03
CA PHE A 122 5.94 -5.12 -7.87
C PHE A 122 4.98 -4.63 -8.96
N ALA A 123 3.99 -3.81 -8.61
CA ALA A 123 3.02 -3.25 -9.54
C ALA A 123 3.68 -2.33 -10.58
N ASP A 124 4.65 -1.50 -10.18
CA ASP A 124 5.44 -0.66 -11.07
C ASP A 124 6.17 -1.47 -12.13
N ARG A 125 6.85 -2.54 -11.71
CA ARG A 125 7.55 -3.45 -12.64
C ARG A 125 6.58 -4.09 -13.64
N ARG A 126 5.38 -4.46 -13.20
CA ARG A 126 4.36 -5.03 -14.07
C ARG A 126 3.79 -4.02 -15.05
N SER A 127 3.52 -2.81 -14.61
CA SER A 127 3.07 -1.71 -15.48
C SER A 127 4.07 -1.47 -16.61
N VAL A 128 5.35 -1.46 -16.31
CA VAL A 128 6.43 -1.33 -17.31
C VAL A 128 6.42 -2.51 -18.28
N GLN A 129 6.35 -3.75 -17.80
CA GLN A 129 6.33 -4.95 -18.66
C GLN A 129 5.12 -4.96 -19.62
N VAL A 130 3.94 -4.58 -19.12
CA VAL A 130 2.73 -4.48 -19.94
C VAL A 130 2.88 -3.37 -21.00
N SER A 131 3.44 -2.22 -20.64
CA SER A 131 3.64 -1.08 -21.54
C SER A 131 4.61 -1.38 -22.69
N TYR A 132 5.58 -2.26 -22.47
CA TYR A 132 6.55 -2.70 -23.50
C TYR A 132 6.10 -3.95 -24.27
N SER A 133 4.90 -4.46 -24.04
CA SER A 133 4.37 -5.56 -24.84
C SER A 133 4.23 -5.15 -26.32
N PRO A 134 4.62 -6.01 -27.29
CA PRO A 134 4.51 -5.72 -28.73
C PRO A 134 3.10 -5.29 -29.17
N VAL A 135 2.08 -5.75 -28.48
CA VAL A 135 0.67 -5.38 -28.71
C VAL A 135 0.43 -3.91 -28.42
N PHE A 136 0.96 -3.37 -27.30
CA PHE A 136 0.81 -1.96 -26.95
C PHE A 136 1.59 -1.04 -27.89
N ILE A 137 2.77 -1.47 -28.32
CA ILE A 137 3.58 -0.73 -29.29
C ILE A 137 2.83 -0.62 -30.62
N SER A 138 2.22 -1.71 -31.08
CA SER A 138 1.44 -1.73 -32.34
C SER A 138 0.22 -0.80 -32.29
N ILE A 139 -0.51 -0.75 -31.16
CA ILE A 139 -1.65 0.15 -30.98
C ILE A 139 -1.22 1.61 -30.97
N ARG A 140 -0.09 1.94 -30.37
CA ARG A 140 0.44 3.32 -30.33
C ARG A 140 0.87 3.83 -31.70
N PHE A 141 1.29 2.94 -32.61
CA PHE A 141 1.61 3.28 -33.99
C PHE A 141 0.36 3.38 -34.88
N LEU A 142 -0.71 2.63 -34.56
CA LEU A 142 -1.96 2.68 -35.31
C LEU A 142 -2.83 3.91 -34.99
N PHE A 143 -2.66 4.49 -33.80
CA PHE A 143 -3.32 5.71 -33.37
C PHE A 143 -2.29 6.77 -32.95
N PRO A 144 -1.51 7.33 -33.92
CA PRO A 144 -0.70 8.50 -33.61
C PRO A 144 -1.67 9.58 -33.14
N SER A 145 -1.39 10.19 -31.99
CA SER A 145 -2.20 11.25 -31.37
C SER A 145 -2.76 12.20 -32.41
N GLY A 146 -4.02 11.97 -32.76
CA GLY A 146 -4.70 12.72 -33.81
C GLY A 146 -4.77 14.17 -33.39
N LYS A 147 -4.20 15.03 -34.20
CA LYS A 147 -4.56 16.42 -34.25
C LYS A 147 -6.07 16.47 -34.46
N MET A 148 -6.83 16.75 -33.39
CA MET A 148 -8.17 17.29 -33.59
C MET A 148 -7.99 18.72 -34.06
N CYS A 149 -8.35 18.94 -35.35
CA CYS A 149 -8.74 20.25 -35.84
C CYS A 149 -10.08 20.64 -35.24
#